data_3c3ece696de0a10e4fd5365258a64790
#
_entry.id   3c3ece696de0a10e4fd5365258a64790
#
_cell.length_a   1.000
_cell.length_b   1.000
_cell.length_c   1.000
_cell.angle_alpha   90.00
_cell.angle_beta   90.00
_cell.angle_gamma   90.00
#
_symmetry.space_group_name_H-M   'P 1'
#
loop_
_entity.id
_entity.type
_entity.pdbx_description
1 polymer ?
#
loop_
_entity_poly.entity_id
_entity_poly.type
_entity_poly.pdbx_seq_one_letter_code
_entity_poly.pdbx_strand_id
1 'polypeptide(L)'
;MSPKAWWKTRSEDEGGQDVHLKTEVVVPVECNRKTVAGDQISVHYRGTLESDGSEFDASYNRGQPLDFTVGQGQVIKGWDQGLLDMCPGEKRKLTIQPDWAYGSRGAGPIPANSVLIFETELVSIAGVSKDEL
;
A
#
# COMPACT_ATOMS: atom_id res chain seq x y z
N MET A 1 14.40 11.70 19.78
CA MET A 1 14.45 11.69 20.07
C MET A 1 14.12 11.82 20.04
N SER A 2 13.84 11.75 19.32
CA SER A 2 13.61 11.75 19.28
C SER A 2 13.14 11.77 18.98
N PRO A 3 12.97 11.77 18.59
CA PRO A 3 12.58 11.83 18.47
C PRO A 3 12.17 11.84 18.11
N LYS A 4 11.81 11.84 17.64
CA LYS A 4 11.55 11.83 17.62
C LYS A 4 11.33 11.71 17.38
N ALA A 5 11.32 11.74 16.74
CA ALA A 5 11.31 11.62 16.88
C ALA A 5 11.04 11.81 16.76
N TRP A 6 10.74 11.81 16.39
CA TRP A 6 10.69 11.98 16.64
C TRP A 6 10.59 11.84 16.30
N TRP A 7 10.40 11.87 15.62
CA TRP A 7 10.58 11.87 15.50
C TRP A 7 10.59 11.54 15.02
N LYS A 8 10.55 11.50 14.48
CA LYS A 8 10.74 11.25 14.18
C LYS A 8 10.73 11.01 13.68
N THR A 9 10.82 11.12 13.15
CA THR A 9 10.99 10.84 12.86
C THR A 9 10.86 10.74 12.33
N ARG A 10 10.70 10.77 11.88
CA ARG A 10 10.78 10.56 11.46
C ARG A 10 10.82 10.19 10.87
N SER A 11 10.93 10.32 10.59
CA SER A 11 11.11 9.87 10.12
C SER A 11 10.87 9.63 9.88
N GLU A 12 10.65 9.46 9.74
CA GLU A 12 10.44 9.14 9.56
C GLU A 12 9.99 9.25 9.10
N ASP A 13 9.85 9.37 8.66
CA ASP A 13 9.44 9.51 8.40
C ASP A 13 8.87 9.74 7.79
N GLU A 14 9.08 10.26 7.65
CA GLU A 14 8.41 10.20 6.79
C GLU A 14 8.02 9.09 5.99
N GLY A 15 7.65 8.50 5.52
CA GLY A 15 7.19 7.23 5.08
C GLY A 15 7.85 6.24 5.98
N GLY A 16 7.18 5.27 6.45
CA GLY A 16 7.75 4.29 7.32
C GLY A 16 8.69 3.38 6.55
N GLN A 17 9.83 3.06 7.14
CA GLN A 17 10.67 1.99 6.64
C GLN A 17 10.74 0.92 7.70
N ASP A 18 10.15 -0.22 7.38
CA ASP A 18 10.25 -1.43 8.15
C ASP A 18 11.16 -2.39 7.38
N VAL A 19 11.70 -3.40 8.03
CA VAL A 19 12.50 -4.42 7.34
C VAL A 19 11.67 -5.20 6.31
N HIS A 20 10.34 -5.19 6.46
CA HIS A 20 9.42 -5.93 5.58
C HIS A 20 8.75 -5.06 4.54
N LEU A 21 8.71 -3.76 4.76
CA LEU A 21 7.91 -2.85 3.95
C LEU A 21 8.56 -1.48 3.91
N LYS A 22 8.74 -0.96 2.70
CA LYS A 22 9.11 0.42 2.50
C LYS A 22 7.93 1.14 1.87
N THR A 23 7.47 2.22 2.48
CA THR A 23 6.36 3.02 2.00
C THR A 23 6.85 4.39 1.56
N GLU A 24 6.55 4.76 0.32
CA GLU A 24 6.92 6.07 -0.22
C GLU A 24 5.66 6.77 -0.69
N VAL A 25 5.39 7.96 -0.15
CA VAL A 25 4.25 8.76 -0.59
C VAL A 25 4.67 9.50 -1.85
N VAL A 26 4.06 9.14 -2.99
CA VAL A 26 4.40 9.72 -4.29
C VAL A 26 3.58 10.97 -4.56
N VAL A 27 2.28 10.92 -4.26
CA VAL A 27 1.40 12.07 -4.38
C VAL A 27 0.68 12.22 -3.05
N PRO A 28 1.08 13.20 -2.23
CA PRO A 28 0.41 13.42 -0.95
C PRO A 28 -0.91 14.15 -1.15
N VAL A 29 -1.87 13.86 -0.27
CA VAL A 29 -3.19 14.51 -0.25
C VAL A 29 -3.52 14.79 1.20
N GLU A 30 -4.10 15.96 1.46
CA GLU A 30 -4.59 16.29 2.78
C GLU A 30 -6.09 16.01 2.86
N CYS A 31 -6.50 15.39 3.94
CA CYS A 31 -7.91 15.08 4.16
C CYS A 31 -8.18 14.98 5.67
N ASN A 32 -9.46 14.97 6.02
CA ASN A 32 -9.88 14.88 7.42
C ASN A 32 -10.09 13.45 7.87
N ARG A 33 -10.18 12.51 6.94
CA ARG A 33 -10.48 11.12 7.24
C ARG A 33 -9.56 10.23 6.44
N LYS A 34 -8.62 9.61 7.11
CA LYS A 34 -7.64 8.68 6.50
C LYS A 34 -8.05 7.25 6.75
N THR A 35 -7.52 6.32 5.97
CA THR A 35 -7.82 4.91 6.11
C THR A 35 -7.39 4.39 7.47
N VAL A 36 -8.24 3.55 8.07
CA VAL A 36 -7.94 2.80 9.29
C VAL A 36 -8.30 1.34 9.05
N ALA A 37 -7.74 0.46 9.87
CA ALA A 37 -8.05 -0.96 9.78
C ALA A 37 -9.57 -1.17 9.93
N GLY A 38 -10.14 -1.99 9.08
CA GLY A 38 -11.58 -2.23 9.04
C GLY A 38 -12.31 -1.44 7.97
N ASP A 39 -11.67 -0.46 7.36
CA ASP A 39 -12.29 0.29 6.26
C ASP A 39 -12.36 -0.56 5.00
N GLN A 40 -13.50 -0.47 4.32
CA GLN A 40 -13.61 -1.02 2.97
C GLN A 40 -13.15 0.05 1.99
N ILE A 41 -12.13 -0.27 1.20
CA ILE A 41 -11.50 0.71 0.33
C ILE A 41 -11.44 0.19 -1.10
N SER A 42 -11.30 1.13 -2.04
CA SER A 42 -11.10 0.84 -3.46
C SER A 42 -9.72 1.37 -3.85
N VAL A 43 -8.88 0.52 -4.43
CA VAL A 43 -7.50 0.85 -4.75
C VAL A 43 -7.18 0.47 -6.18
N HIS A 44 -6.63 1.42 -6.96
CA HIS A 44 -5.96 1.10 -8.21
C HIS A 44 -4.51 0.77 -7.92
N TYR A 45 -3.95 -0.18 -8.66
CA TYR A 45 -2.57 -0.59 -8.43
C TYR A 45 -1.93 -1.16 -9.68
N ARG A 46 -0.60 -1.13 -9.66
CA ARG A 46 0.25 -1.81 -10.64
C ARG A 46 1.37 -2.48 -9.87
N GLY A 47 1.48 -3.81 -10.01
CA GLY A 47 2.49 -4.60 -9.32
C GLY A 47 3.57 -5.06 -10.27
N THR A 48 4.82 -4.91 -9.87
CA THR A 48 5.97 -5.33 -10.64
C THR A 48 6.94 -6.12 -9.75
N LEU A 49 7.76 -6.96 -10.37
CA LEU A 49 8.83 -7.66 -9.67
C LEU A 49 10.03 -6.72 -9.57
N GLU A 50 10.59 -6.58 -8.38
CA GLU A 50 11.76 -5.73 -8.20
C GLU A 50 12.95 -6.23 -9.04
N SER A 51 13.06 -7.55 -9.19
CA SER A 51 14.23 -8.18 -9.82
C SER A 51 14.41 -7.78 -11.28
N ASP A 52 13.32 -7.61 -12.03
CA ASP A 52 13.41 -7.34 -13.47
C ASP A 52 12.43 -6.27 -13.95
N GLY A 53 11.59 -5.75 -13.05
CA GLY A 53 10.61 -4.72 -13.40
C GLY A 53 9.40 -5.21 -14.18
N SER A 54 9.25 -6.54 -14.35
CA SER A 54 8.11 -7.06 -15.11
C SER A 54 6.82 -6.90 -14.31
N GLU A 55 5.75 -6.51 -15.02
CA GLU A 55 4.44 -6.35 -14.42
C GLU A 55 3.78 -7.73 -14.28
N PHE A 56 3.26 -8.02 -13.09
CA PHE A 56 2.56 -9.29 -12.88
C PHE A 56 1.05 -9.09 -12.71
N ASP A 57 0.60 -7.89 -12.37
CA ASP A 57 -0.82 -7.60 -12.21
C ASP A 57 -1.03 -6.10 -12.16
N ALA A 58 -2.21 -5.66 -12.62
CA ALA A 58 -2.60 -4.25 -12.51
C ALA A 58 -4.12 -4.15 -12.61
N SER A 59 -4.72 -3.37 -11.70
CA SER A 59 -6.17 -3.10 -11.74
C SER A 59 -6.56 -2.36 -13.02
N TYR A 60 -5.63 -1.58 -13.56
CA TYR A 60 -5.86 -0.83 -14.80
C TYR A 60 -6.15 -1.73 -15.99
N ASN A 61 -5.61 -2.95 -15.97
CA ASN A 61 -5.86 -3.93 -17.04
C ASN A 61 -7.32 -4.41 -17.04
N ARG A 62 -7.99 -4.31 -15.90
CA ARG A 62 -9.39 -4.69 -15.74
C ARG A 62 -10.35 -3.51 -15.81
N GLY A 63 -9.80 -2.29 -15.86
CA GLY A 63 -10.59 -1.08 -15.95
C GLY A 63 -11.35 -0.69 -14.71
N GLN A 64 -11.04 -1.32 -13.55
CA GLN A 64 -11.72 -0.96 -12.30
C GLN A 64 -10.83 -1.28 -11.11
N PRO A 65 -11.00 -0.51 -10.01
CA PRO A 65 -10.18 -0.74 -8.82
C PRO A 65 -10.56 -2.02 -8.10
N LEU A 66 -9.67 -2.47 -7.23
CA LEU A 66 -9.92 -3.60 -6.35
C LEU A 66 -10.52 -3.11 -5.05
N ASP A 67 -11.64 -3.73 -4.64
CA ASP A 67 -12.30 -3.40 -3.38
C ASP A 67 -11.97 -4.48 -2.35
N PHE A 68 -11.60 -4.06 -1.14
CA PHE A 68 -11.33 -4.99 -0.05
C PHE A 68 -11.37 -4.24 1.28
N THR A 69 -11.38 -5.00 2.39
CA THR A 69 -11.34 -4.43 3.74
C THR A 69 -9.89 -4.46 4.21
N VAL A 70 -9.32 -3.28 4.45
CA VAL A 70 -7.90 -3.15 4.81
C VAL A 70 -7.69 -3.54 6.27
N GLY A 71 -6.56 -4.18 6.55
CA GLY A 71 -6.17 -4.55 7.90
C GLY A 71 -6.85 -5.81 8.44
N GLN A 72 -7.51 -6.61 7.59
CA GLN A 72 -8.30 -7.77 8.02
C GLN A 72 -7.78 -9.09 7.42
N GLY A 73 -6.59 -9.10 6.83
CA GLY A 73 -6.02 -10.31 6.27
C GLY A 73 -6.61 -10.75 4.95
N GLN A 74 -7.35 -9.87 4.26
CA GLN A 74 -7.93 -10.19 2.95
C GLN A 74 -6.92 -10.07 1.83
N VAL A 75 -5.84 -9.34 2.06
CA VAL A 75 -4.77 -9.09 1.10
C VAL A 75 -3.43 -9.37 1.76
N ILE A 76 -2.34 -9.33 0.99
CA ILE A 76 -1.01 -9.56 1.56
C ILE A 76 -0.71 -8.53 2.66
N LYS A 77 0.12 -8.95 3.60
CA LYS A 77 0.37 -8.14 4.80
C LYS A 77 0.97 -6.77 4.46
N GLY A 78 1.80 -6.71 3.42
CA GLY A 78 2.36 -5.44 2.98
C GLY A 78 1.29 -4.43 2.58
N TRP A 79 0.16 -4.89 2.02
CA TRP A 79 -0.97 -4.02 1.71
C TRP A 79 -1.75 -3.64 2.97
N ASP A 80 -2.02 -4.63 3.84
CA ASP A 80 -2.76 -4.36 5.07
C ASP A 80 -2.06 -3.30 5.92
N GLN A 81 -0.74 -3.23 5.88
CA GLN A 81 0.02 -2.23 6.61
C GLN A 81 0.31 -0.99 5.76
N GLY A 82 0.59 -1.17 4.48
CA GLY A 82 1.05 -0.08 3.62
C GLY A 82 -0.04 0.85 3.13
N LEU A 83 -1.31 0.46 3.25
CA LEU A 83 -2.43 1.27 2.78
C LEU A 83 -3.22 1.92 3.91
N LEU A 84 -2.71 1.86 5.14
CA LEU A 84 -3.27 2.57 6.27
C LEU A 84 -2.85 4.04 6.24
N ASP A 85 -3.68 4.89 6.82
CA ASP A 85 -3.36 6.30 7.01
C ASP A 85 -3.25 7.06 5.68
N MET A 86 -4.04 6.62 4.68
CA MET A 86 -4.09 7.25 3.35
C MET A 86 -5.33 8.11 3.18
N CYS A 87 -5.16 9.17 2.41
CA CYS A 87 -6.29 9.99 1.93
C CYS A 87 -6.71 9.52 0.54
N PRO A 88 -8.01 9.59 0.20
CA PRO A 88 -8.43 9.35 -1.18
C PRO A 88 -7.70 10.28 -2.15
N GLY A 89 -7.22 9.72 -3.24
CA GLY A 89 -6.39 10.44 -4.21
C GLY A 89 -4.91 10.34 -3.94
N GLU A 90 -4.52 9.92 -2.75
CA GLU A 90 -3.10 9.76 -2.41
C GLU A 90 -2.51 8.58 -3.17
N LYS A 91 -1.26 8.72 -3.62
CA LYS A 91 -0.53 7.65 -4.29
C LYS A 91 0.69 7.27 -3.49
N ARG A 92 0.90 5.98 -3.35
CA ARG A 92 2.07 5.43 -2.65
C ARG A 92 2.75 4.36 -3.48
N LYS A 93 4.06 4.26 -3.30
CA LYS A 93 4.85 3.15 -3.82
C LYS A 93 5.25 2.27 -2.64
N LEU A 94 4.89 1.01 -2.71
CA LEU A 94 5.18 0.03 -1.66
C LEU A 94 6.23 -0.94 -2.18
N THR A 95 7.33 -1.11 -1.44
CA THR A 95 8.32 -2.15 -1.71
C THR A 95 8.17 -3.17 -0.59
N ILE A 96 7.77 -4.38 -0.94
CA ILE A 96 7.34 -5.39 0.03
C ILE A 96 8.24 -6.60 -0.08
N GLN A 97 8.81 -7.00 1.07
CA GLN A 97 9.65 -8.19 1.14
C GLN A 97 8.80 -9.45 1.05
N PRO A 98 9.39 -10.59 0.64
CA PRO A 98 8.61 -11.81 0.42
C PRO A 98 7.77 -12.26 1.61
N ASP A 99 8.27 -12.10 2.83
CA ASP A 99 7.55 -12.57 4.01
C ASP A 99 6.28 -11.78 4.31
N TRP A 100 6.12 -10.58 3.73
CA TRP A 100 4.87 -9.81 3.81
C TRP A 100 4.12 -9.82 2.47
N ALA A 101 4.52 -10.67 1.55
CA ALA A 101 3.91 -10.86 0.24
C ALA A 101 3.56 -12.34 0.05
N TYR A 102 4.14 -12.99 -0.94
CA TYR A 102 3.77 -14.37 -1.27
C TYR A 102 4.82 -15.39 -0.83
N GLY A 103 5.87 -14.96 -0.15
CA GLY A 103 6.81 -15.81 0.55
C GLY A 103 7.58 -16.78 -0.32
N SER A 104 7.92 -17.92 0.27
CA SER A 104 8.72 -18.94 -0.40
C SER A 104 7.94 -19.77 -1.42
N ARG A 105 6.62 -19.61 -1.47
CA ARG A 105 5.80 -20.33 -2.45
C ARG A 105 5.61 -19.56 -3.74
N GLY A 106 5.62 -18.23 -3.67
CA GLY A 106 5.20 -17.41 -4.79
C GLY A 106 3.71 -17.51 -5.02
N ALA A 107 3.22 -16.98 -6.14
CA ALA A 107 1.82 -17.06 -6.52
C ALA A 107 1.69 -16.75 -8.01
N GLY A 108 1.13 -17.70 -8.80
CA GLY A 108 0.94 -17.49 -10.22
C GLY A 108 2.23 -17.04 -10.91
N PRO A 109 2.24 -15.84 -11.53
CA PRO A 109 3.44 -15.34 -12.21
C PRO A 109 4.53 -14.85 -11.26
N ILE A 110 4.28 -14.83 -9.95
CA ILE A 110 5.22 -14.33 -8.96
C ILE A 110 6.10 -15.49 -8.47
N PRO A 111 7.43 -15.45 -8.75
CA PRO A 111 8.33 -16.50 -8.28
C PRO A 111 8.46 -16.53 -6.76
N ALA A 112 9.02 -17.64 -6.26
CA ALA A 112 9.33 -17.76 -4.84
C ALA A 112 10.30 -16.66 -4.42
N ASN A 113 10.12 -16.16 -3.21
CA ASN A 113 11.04 -15.20 -2.57
C ASN A 113 11.20 -13.91 -3.35
N SER A 114 10.09 -13.42 -3.93
CA SER A 114 10.11 -12.18 -4.71
C SER A 114 9.86 -10.95 -3.87
N VAL A 115 10.68 -9.92 -4.07
CA VAL A 115 10.39 -8.57 -3.59
C VAL A 115 9.47 -7.92 -4.60
N LEU A 116 8.35 -7.36 -4.11
CA LEU A 116 7.32 -6.79 -4.97
C LEU A 116 7.30 -5.27 -4.82
N ILE A 117 7.03 -4.59 -5.95
CA ILE A 117 6.83 -3.16 -5.96
C ILE A 117 5.39 -2.91 -6.43
N PHE A 118 4.62 -2.20 -5.61
CA PHE A 118 3.26 -1.79 -5.97
C PHE A 118 3.18 -0.28 -6.02
N GLU A 119 2.70 0.23 -7.15
CA GLU A 119 2.26 1.62 -7.26
C GLU A 119 0.78 1.60 -6.99
N THR A 120 0.33 2.35 -5.98
CA THR A 120 -1.05 2.31 -5.50
C THR A 120 -1.66 3.69 -5.49
N GLU A 121 -2.97 3.74 -5.71
CA GLU A 121 -3.76 4.96 -5.58
C GLU A 121 -5.04 4.61 -4.84
N LEU A 122 -5.29 5.28 -3.71
CA LEU A 122 -6.54 5.10 -2.98
C LEU A 122 -7.63 5.88 -3.72
N VAL A 123 -8.62 5.15 -4.22
CA VAL A 123 -9.72 5.77 -4.97
C VAL A 123 -10.79 6.30 -4.03
N SER A 124 -11.21 5.47 -3.07
CA SER A 124 -12.28 5.85 -2.15
C SER A 124 -12.28 4.99 -0.90
N ILE A 125 -12.95 5.49 0.13
CA ILE A 125 -13.25 4.77 1.37
C ILE A 125 -14.77 4.66 1.43
N ALA A 126 -15.29 3.44 1.55
CA ALA A 126 -16.74 3.23 1.58
C ALA A 126 -17.36 3.95 2.77
N GLY A 127 -18.49 4.61 2.54
CA GLY A 127 -19.20 5.31 3.59
C GLY A 127 -18.65 6.69 3.93
N VAL A 128 -17.58 7.12 3.27
CA VAL A 128 -16.97 8.42 3.51
C VAL A 128 -17.23 9.29 2.28
N SER A 129 -17.99 10.37 2.46
CA SER A 129 -18.31 11.27 1.36
C SER A 129 -17.13 12.21 1.08
N LYS A 130 -17.14 12.83 -0.10
CA LYS A 130 -16.12 13.82 -0.44
C LYS A 130 -16.09 14.98 0.54
N ASP A 131 -17.24 15.29 1.12
CA ASP A 131 -17.34 16.42 2.05
C ASP A 131 -16.64 16.12 3.38
N GLU A 132 -16.37 14.86 3.68
CA GLU A 132 -15.68 14.44 4.90
C GLU A 132 -14.17 14.36 4.71
N LEU A 133 -13.71 14.55 3.50
CA LEU A 133 -12.28 14.37 3.18
C LEU A 133 -11.46 15.64 3.31
#